data_8fefb614c265e71c9c5901497bbfad7c
#
_entry.id   8fefb614c265e71c9c5901497bbfad7c
#
_cell.length_a   1.000
_cell.length_b   1.000
_cell.length_c   1.000
_cell.angle_alpha   90.00
_cell.angle_beta   90.00
_cell.angle_gamma   90.00
#
_symmetry.space_group_name_H-M   'P 1'
#
loop_
_entity.id
_entity.type
_entity.pdbx_description
1 polymer ?
#
loop_
_entity_poly.entity_id
_entity_poly.type
_entity_poly.pdbx_seq_one_letter_code
_entity_poly.pdbx_strand_id
1 'polypeptide(L)'
;MKIALCISGQPRDIDINYPIHKASILDGNDVDVFIHTWFDPENLSQNSVIPDRVHRTLDANALKKIYELYQPKRMSHEKPKWWPAVGRKYEFRDKQYEEGHGWVKEVAGGIEAGKEYIYNMTNSMWYSIMMANLYKEQYAVENGVEYDYVVRCRFDFAPHGIINFPNLNLADDEILCHSTGLPYEMPHDWFAIGRTESMNAYCGIYHHLNEIIKQSITMDGWWCNELHIKHHMRNNNIKVTHANLMVFGHKGT
;
A
#
# COMPACT_ATOMS: atom_id res chain seq x y z
N MET A 1 -10.39 -2.71 22.69
CA MET A 1 -9.57 -2.04 21.65
C MET A 1 -10.13 -2.45 20.32
N LYS A 2 -10.51 -1.50 19.50
CA LYS A 2 -11.11 -1.70 18.19
C LYS A 2 -10.10 -1.35 17.09
N ILE A 3 -9.91 -2.24 16.12
CA ILE A 3 -8.89 -2.09 15.08
C ILE A 3 -9.55 -2.09 13.71
N ALA A 4 -9.11 -1.22 12.82
CA ALA A 4 -9.46 -1.27 11.42
C ALA A 4 -8.31 -1.86 10.61
N LEU A 5 -8.57 -2.91 9.82
CA LEU A 5 -7.62 -3.45 8.85
C LEU A 5 -8.03 -3.02 7.44
N CYS A 6 -7.26 -2.12 6.85
CA CYS A 6 -7.45 -1.60 5.49
C CYS A 6 -6.53 -2.34 4.52
N ILE A 7 -7.06 -3.26 3.72
CA ILE A 7 -6.29 -4.00 2.72
C ILE A 7 -6.52 -3.39 1.33
N SER A 8 -5.43 -3.19 0.59
CA SER A 8 -5.51 -2.55 -0.73
C SER A 8 -4.56 -3.16 -1.75
N GLY A 9 -4.91 -3.04 -3.04
CA GLY A 9 -4.10 -3.50 -4.15
C GLY A 9 -4.69 -4.70 -4.90
N GLN A 10 -3.88 -5.38 -5.70
CA GLN A 10 -4.31 -6.61 -6.39
C GLN A 10 -4.41 -7.79 -5.40
N PRO A 11 -5.39 -8.70 -5.57
CA PRO A 11 -5.63 -9.81 -4.66
C PRO A 11 -4.66 -10.98 -4.94
N ARG A 12 -3.37 -10.74 -4.68
CA ARG A 12 -2.27 -11.69 -4.89
C ARG A 12 -2.04 -12.51 -3.64
N ASP A 13 -1.63 -13.76 -3.82
CA ASP A 13 -1.09 -14.62 -2.76
C ASP A 13 -1.99 -14.73 -1.51
N ILE A 14 -3.33 -14.61 -1.69
CA ILE A 14 -4.31 -14.64 -0.58
C ILE A 14 -4.16 -15.90 0.25
N ASP A 15 -4.06 -17.06 -0.40
CA ASP A 15 -3.99 -18.36 0.28
C ASP A 15 -2.72 -18.50 1.14
N ILE A 16 -1.65 -17.81 0.75
CA ILE A 16 -0.37 -17.80 1.47
C ILE A 16 -0.40 -16.81 2.64
N ASN A 17 -0.93 -15.61 2.40
CA ASN A 17 -0.82 -14.51 3.37
C ASN A 17 -1.99 -14.43 4.34
N TYR A 18 -3.19 -14.90 3.97
CA TYR A 18 -4.33 -14.87 4.87
C TYR A 18 -4.09 -15.61 6.21
N PRO A 19 -3.51 -16.83 6.25
CA PRO A 19 -3.20 -17.48 7.51
C PRO A 19 -2.29 -16.64 8.41
N ILE A 20 -1.36 -15.88 7.81
CA ILE A 20 -0.46 -15.01 8.56
C ILE A 20 -1.18 -13.75 9.03
N HIS A 21 -1.98 -13.09 8.17
CA HIS A 21 -2.85 -11.98 8.57
C HIS A 21 -3.79 -12.39 9.70
N LYS A 22 -4.35 -13.61 9.59
CA LYS A 22 -5.23 -14.17 10.62
C LYS A 22 -4.50 -14.27 11.96
N ALA A 23 -3.36 -14.94 11.97
CA ALA A 23 -2.60 -15.17 13.19
C ALA A 23 -1.98 -13.89 13.78
N SER A 24 -1.54 -12.95 12.90
CA SER A 24 -0.80 -11.75 13.33
C SER A 24 -1.69 -10.56 13.68
N ILE A 25 -2.87 -10.43 13.07
CA ILE A 25 -3.71 -9.24 13.17
C ILE A 25 -5.13 -9.58 13.66
N LEU A 26 -5.76 -10.63 13.09
CA LEU A 26 -7.19 -10.88 13.31
C LEU A 26 -7.47 -11.68 14.59
N ASP A 27 -6.72 -12.77 14.83
CA ASP A 27 -6.99 -13.66 15.96
C ASP A 27 -6.73 -12.95 17.29
N GLY A 28 -7.72 -13.04 18.18
CA GLY A 28 -7.65 -12.44 19.52
C GLY A 28 -7.87 -10.93 19.57
N ASN A 29 -8.16 -10.28 18.43
CA ASN A 29 -8.42 -8.84 18.35
C ASN A 29 -9.83 -8.56 17.83
N ASP A 30 -10.40 -7.42 18.19
CA ASP A 30 -11.65 -6.90 17.64
C ASP A 30 -11.34 -6.07 16.38
N VAL A 31 -11.41 -6.73 15.21
CA VAL A 31 -10.96 -6.16 13.94
C VAL A 31 -12.11 -6.06 12.95
N ASP A 32 -12.31 -4.86 12.40
CA ASP A 32 -13.13 -4.65 11.20
C ASP A 32 -12.24 -4.53 9.97
N VAL A 33 -12.61 -5.22 8.89
CA VAL A 33 -11.82 -5.26 7.65
C VAL A 33 -12.48 -4.43 6.56
N PHE A 34 -11.66 -3.63 5.87
CA PHE A 34 -12.04 -2.74 4.76
C PHE A 34 -11.13 -2.99 3.56
N ILE A 35 -11.71 -3.16 2.38
CA ILE A 35 -10.94 -3.62 1.22
C ILE A 35 -11.28 -2.81 -0.02
N HIS A 36 -10.23 -2.35 -0.70
CA HIS A 36 -10.31 -1.95 -2.10
C HIS A 36 -9.33 -2.79 -2.92
N THR A 37 -9.80 -3.42 -4.00
CA THR A 37 -8.95 -4.28 -4.83
C THR A 37 -9.11 -4.02 -6.31
N TRP A 38 -7.98 -4.11 -7.02
CA TRP A 38 -7.94 -4.10 -8.48
C TRP A 38 -8.16 -5.52 -9.01
N PHE A 39 -9.31 -5.75 -9.61
CA PHE A 39 -9.65 -7.07 -10.14
C PHE A 39 -10.52 -6.95 -11.39
N ASP A 40 -10.09 -7.60 -12.46
CA ASP A 40 -10.86 -7.75 -13.69
C ASP A 40 -11.03 -9.25 -13.99
N PRO A 41 -12.25 -9.80 -13.85
CA PRO A 41 -12.48 -11.20 -14.12
C PRO A 41 -12.30 -11.61 -15.59
N GLU A 42 -12.31 -10.62 -16.49
CA GLU A 42 -12.08 -10.83 -17.93
C GLU A 42 -10.58 -10.79 -18.28
N ASN A 43 -9.75 -10.21 -17.38
CA ASN A 43 -8.31 -10.14 -17.53
C ASN A 43 -7.61 -10.41 -16.21
N LEU A 44 -7.27 -11.66 -15.97
CA LEU A 44 -6.62 -12.12 -14.75
C LEU A 44 -5.10 -11.89 -14.71
N SER A 45 -4.54 -11.15 -15.69
CA SER A 45 -3.12 -10.85 -15.68
C SER A 45 -2.74 -9.98 -14.47
N GLN A 46 -1.65 -10.32 -13.83
CA GLN A 46 -1.11 -9.48 -12.76
C GLN A 46 -0.36 -8.28 -13.37
N ASN A 47 -0.72 -7.08 -12.95
CA ASN A 47 0.13 -5.93 -13.13
C ASN A 47 1.29 -6.02 -12.12
N SER A 48 2.42 -6.50 -12.55
CA SER A 48 3.62 -6.56 -11.73
C SER A 48 4.78 -5.95 -12.49
N VAL A 49 5.54 -5.15 -11.77
CA VAL A 49 6.79 -4.58 -12.26
C VAL A 49 7.97 -5.53 -12.10
N ILE A 50 7.79 -6.62 -11.36
CA ILE A 50 8.84 -7.63 -11.20
C ILE A 50 8.72 -8.61 -12.36
N PRO A 51 9.73 -8.74 -13.24
CA PRO A 51 9.66 -9.57 -14.45
C PRO A 51 9.15 -10.99 -14.19
N ASP A 52 9.62 -11.62 -13.13
CA ASP A 52 9.23 -12.99 -12.74
C ASP A 52 7.74 -13.12 -12.33
N ARG A 53 7.07 -11.99 -12.08
CA ARG A 53 5.65 -11.95 -11.69
C ARG A 53 4.72 -11.50 -12.81
N VAL A 54 5.25 -11.00 -13.91
CA VAL A 54 4.46 -10.52 -15.07
C VAL A 54 3.60 -11.64 -15.67
N HIS A 55 4.02 -12.89 -15.54
CA HIS A 55 3.34 -14.05 -16.10
C HIS A 55 2.39 -14.77 -15.11
N ARG A 56 2.26 -14.26 -13.89
CA ARG A 56 1.31 -14.86 -12.93
C ARG A 56 -0.10 -14.35 -13.21
N THR A 57 -1.04 -15.25 -13.17
CA THR A 57 -2.47 -14.91 -13.24
C THR A 57 -3.05 -14.79 -11.84
N LEU A 58 -4.01 -13.88 -11.67
CA LEU A 58 -4.83 -13.82 -10.47
C LEU A 58 -5.79 -15.02 -10.43
N ASP A 59 -6.13 -15.45 -9.23
CA ASP A 59 -7.17 -16.46 -9.04
C ASP A 59 -8.52 -15.89 -9.47
N ALA A 60 -9.21 -16.56 -10.37
CA ALA A 60 -10.56 -16.17 -10.80
C ALA A 60 -11.57 -16.13 -9.64
N ASN A 61 -11.33 -16.88 -8.56
CA ASN A 61 -12.15 -16.88 -7.35
C ASN A 61 -11.68 -15.90 -6.27
N ALA A 62 -10.71 -15.01 -6.57
CA ALA A 62 -10.10 -14.13 -5.57
C ALA A 62 -11.14 -13.33 -4.78
N LEU A 63 -12.14 -12.74 -5.43
CA LEU A 63 -13.19 -11.98 -4.72
C LEU A 63 -14.00 -12.86 -3.76
N LYS A 64 -14.38 -14.07 -4.19
CA LYS A 64 -15.08 -15.02 -3.34
C LYS A 64 -14.24 -15.37 -2.11
N LYS A 65 -12.97 -15.72 -2.33
CA LYS A 65 -12.02 -16.02 -1.23
C LYS A 65 -11.90 -14.86 -0.26
N ILE A 66 -11.78 -13.62 -0.75
CA ILE A 66 -11.71 -12.44 0.10
C ILE A 66 -12.94 -12.34 1.00
N TYR A 67 -14.14 -12.48 0.44
CA TYR A 67 -15.37 -12.44 1.22
C TYR A 67 -15.44 -13.54 2.28
N GLU A 68 -15.10 -14.76 1.92
CA GLU A 68 -15.16 -15.93 2.82
C GLU A 68 -14.11 -15.84 3.94
N LEU A 69 -12.90 -15.39 3.63
CA LEU A 69 -11.78 -15.39 4.57
C LEU A 69 -11.76 -14.13 5.45
N TYR A 70 -11.84 -12.93 4.86
CA TYR A 70 -11.69 -11.67 5.58
C TYR A 70 -13.01 -11.10 6.11
N GLN A 71 -14.17 -11.54 5.59
CA GLN A 71 -15.51 -11.06 5.98
C GLN A 71 -15.59 -9.52 6.10
N PRO A 72 -15.20 -8.77 5.05
CA PRO A 72 -15.02 -7.33 5.15
C PRO A 72 -16.35 -6.62 5.48
N LYS A 73 -16.29 -5.59 6.33
CA LYS A 73 -17.42 -4.69 6.62
C LYS A 73 -17.81 -3.89 5.38
N ARG A 74 -16.80 -3.48 4.59
CA ARG A 74 -16.98 -2.88 3.27
C ARG A 74 -15.87 -3.34 2.34
N MET A 75 -16.27 -3.57 1.10
CA MET A 75 -15.34 -3.92 0.03
C MET A 75 -15.86 -3.41 -1.31
N SER A 76 -14.94 -2.96 -2.15
CA SER A 76 -15.19 -2.86 -3.58
C SER A 76 -14.03 -3.40 -4.40
N HIS A 77 -14.32 -3.70 -5.64
CA HIS A 77 -13.31 -3.99 -6.65
C HIS A 77 -13.56 -3.13 -7.88
N GLU A 78 -12.48 -2.77 -8.55
CA GLU A 78 -12.50 -2.01 -9.80
C GLU A 78 -11.58 -2.67 -10.81
N LYS A 79 -11.88 -2.52 -12.10
CA LYS A 79 -10.91 -2.88 -13.16
C LYS A 79 -9.72 -1.94 -13.06
N PRO A 80 -8.49 -2.42 -13.32
CA PRO A 80 -7.30 -1.57 -13.34
C PRO A 80 -7.52 -0.34 -14.21
N LYS A 81 -7.23 0.83 -13.65
CA LYS A 81 -7.35 2.12 -14.34
C LYS A 81 -6.00 2.59 -14.82
N TRP A 82 -6.02 3.35 -15.91
CA TRP A 82 -4.88 4.07 -16.40
C TRP A 82 -5.03 5.56 -16.12
N TRP A 83 -4.03 6.17 -15.50
CA TRP A 83 -3.95 7.61 -15.27
C TRP A 83 -3.03 8.22 -16.32
N PRO A 84 -3.57 8.81 -17.41
CA PRO A 84 -2.72 9.44 -18.40
C PRO A 84 -1.92 10.56 -17.75
N ALA A 85 -0.64 10.63 -18.05
CA ALA A 85 0.26 11.69 -17.59
C ALA A 85 -0.04 13.00 -18.35
N VAL A 86 -1.29 13.48 -18.28
CA VAL A 86 -1.76 14.65 -19.02
C VAL A 86 -1.05 15.90 -18.49
N GLY A 87 -0.18 16.47 -19.33
CA GLY A 87 0.47 17.76 -19.10
C GLY A 87 1.60 17.75 -18.06
N ARG A 88 2.05 16.60 -17.61
CA ARG A 88 3.07 16.51 -16.56
C ARG A 88 4.28 15.74 -17.07
N LYS A 89 5.20 16.45 -17.69
CA LYS A 89 6.58 15.97 -17.81
C LYS A 89 7.15 15.95 -16.40
N TYR A 90 7.07 14.81 -15.71
CA TYR A 90 7.91 14.63 -14.54
C TYR A 90 9.34 14.61 -15.06
N GLU A 91 10.09 15.63 -14.67
CA GLU A 91 11.53 15.70 -14.93
C GLU A 91 12.23 14.64 -14.08
N PHE A 92 12.01 13.38 -14.40
CA PHE A 92 13.03 12.40 -14.10
C PHE A 92 14.27 12.84 -14.85
N ARG A 93 15.35 13.12 -14.16
CA ARG A 93 16.65 13.13 -14.81
C ARG A 93 16.86 11.70 -15.29
N ASP A 94 17.11 11.49 -16.58
CA ASP A 94 17.21 10.15 -17.17
C ASP A 94 18.20 9.25 -16.43
N LYS A 95 19.30 9.83 -15.92
CA LYS A 95 20.28 9.15 -15.08
C LYS A 95 19.68 8.61 -13.78
N GLN A 96 18.82 9.35 -13.11
CA GLN A 96 18.19 8.92 -11.85
C GLN A 96 17.12 7.85 -12.09
N TYR A 97 16.42 7.93 -13.24
CA TYR A 97 15.52 6.87 -13.66
C TYR A 97 16.29 5.57 -13.92
N GLU A 98 17.44 5.63 -14.62
CA GLU A 98 18.26 4.45 -14.88
C GLU A 98 18.87 3.84 -13.62
N GLU A 99 19.28 4.66 -12.66
CA GLU A 99 19.84 4.21 -11.37
C GLU A 99 18.75 3.63 -10.43
N GLY A 100 17.56 4.25 -10.38
CA GLY A 100 16.48 3.87 -9.46
C GLY A 100 15.45 2.89 -10.04
N HIS A 101 15.11 3.03 -11.32
CA HIS A 101 14.01 2.32 -11.96
C HIS A 101 14.35 1.75 -13.35
N GLY A 102 15.63 1.65 -13.69
CA GLY A 102 16.10 1.22 -15.02
C GLY A 102 15.53 -0.12 -15.50
N TRP A 103 15.22 -1.00 -14.56
CA TRP A 103 14.57 -2.29 -14.82
C TRP A 103 13.16 -2.14 -15.45
N VAL A 104 12.45 -1.03 -15.22
CA VAL A 104 11.10 -0.82 -15.77
C VAL A 104 11.13 -0.52 -17.25
N LYS A 105 12.23 0.05 -17.79
CA LYS A 105 12.35 0.33 -19.23
C LYS A 105 12.27 -0.95 -20.07
N GLU A 106 12.80 -2.06 -19.56
CA GLU A 106 12.78 -3.35 -20.23
C GLU A 106 11.37 -3.92 -20.30
N VAL A 107 10.62 -3.78 -19.19
CA VAL A 107 9.23 -4.27 -19.11
C VAL A 107 8.27 -3.41 -19.92
N ALA A 108 8.46 -2.09 -19.92
CA ALA A 108 7.55 -1.13 -20.55
C ALA A 108 7.89 -0.81 -22.01
N GLY A 109 9.03 -1.26 -22.53
CA GLY A 109 9.43 -1.03 -23.91
C GLY A 109 10.12 0.32 -24.18
N GLY A 110 10.69 0.94 -23.15
CA GLY A 110 11.50 2.16 -23.26
C GLY A 110 11.40 3.10 -22.07
N ILE A 111 12.25 4.12 -22.03
CA ILE A 111 12.35 5.04 -20.88
C ILE A 111 11.04 5.80 -20.66
N GLU A 112 10.46 6.40 -21.68
CA GLU A 112 9.21 7.19 -21.52
C GLU A 112 8.02 6.32 -21.14
N ALA A 113 7.89 5.14 -21.76
CA ALA A 113 6.87 4.17 -21.38
C ALA A 113 7.07 3.66 -19.93
N GLY A 114 8.32 3.50 -19.51
CA GLY A 114 8.66 3.13 -18.14
C GLY A 114 8.27 4.20 -17.11
N LYS A 115 8.53 5.47 -17.42
CA LYS A 115 8.11 6.61 -16.58
C LYS A 115 6.59 6.66 -16.42
N GLU A 116 5.87 6.51 -17.52
CA GLU A 116 4.41 6.48 -17.52
C GLU A 116 3.88 5.29 -16.72
N TYR A 117 4.49 4.13 -16.88
CA TYR A 117 4.12 2.92 -16.14
C TYR A 117 4.29 3.08 -14.63
N ILE A 118 5.44 3.58 -14.15
CA ILE A 118 5.68 3.85 -12.72
C ILE A 118 4.67 4.84 -12.17
N TYR A 119 4.40 5.91 -12.91
CA TYR A 119 3.42 6.92 -12.52
C TYR A 119 2.03 6.29 -12.34
N ASN A 120 1.61 5.46 -13.29
CA ASN A 120 0.33 4.77 -13.22
C ASN A 120 0.25 3.80 -12.04
N MET A 121 1.30 3.04 -11.79
CA MET A 121 1.36 2.15 -10.62
C MET A 121 1.27 2.90 -9.31
N THR A 122 1.99 4.00 -9.20
CA THR A 122 1.98 4.84 -8.00
C THR A 122 0.60 5.42 -7.75
N ASN A 123 -0.07 5.94 -8.80
CA ASN A 123 -1.45 6.42 -8.68
C ASN A 123 -2.42 5.31 -8.29
N SER A 124 -2.33 4.15 -8.96
CA SER A 124 -3.17 2.98 -8.66
C SER A 124 -3.03 2.55 -7.20
N MET A 125 -1.81 2.53 -6.70
CA MET A 125 -1.52 2.12 -5.34
C MET A 125 -2.12 3.10 -4.32
N TRP A 126 -1.77 4.40 -4.43
CA TRP A 126 -2.26 5.41 -3.48
C TRP A 126 -3.77 5.60 -3.55
N TYR A 127 -4.36 5.52 -4.76
CA TYR A 127 -5.82 5.51 -4.91
C TYR A 127 -6.45 4.34 -4.15
N SER A 128 -5.93 3.14 -4.33
CA SER A 128 -6.46 1.94 -3.67
C SER A 128 -6.33 2.01 -2.14
N ILE A 129 -5.22 2.56 -1.63
CA ILE A 129 -5.02 2.81 -0.20
C ILE A 129 -6.05 3.82 0.33
N MET A 130 -6.22 4.93 -0.36
CA MET A 130 -7.22 5.95 -0.02
C MET A 130 -8.63 5.36 0.02
N MET A 131 -9.01 4.57 -0.98
CA MET A 131 -10.35 3.97 -1.07
C MET A 131 -10.64 2.99 0.07
N ALA A 132 -9.68 2.14 0.43
CA ALA A 132 -9.86 1.24 1.58
C ALA A 132 -10.07 2.03 2.89
N ASN A 133 -9.32 3.12 3.08
CA ASN A 133 -9.50 4.01 4.23
C ASN A 133 -10.84 4.76 4.18
N LEU A 134 -11.26 5.21 3.02
CA LEU A 134 -12.56 5.88 2.86
C LEU A 134 -13.72 4.97 3.29
N TYR A 135 -13.66 3.68 2.97
CA TYR A 135 -14.67 2.71 3.43
C TYR A 135 -14.69 2.55 4.95
N LYS A 136 -13.52 2.58 5.58
CA LYS A 136 -13.39 2.60 7.04
C LYS A 136 -14.04 3.86 7.62
N GLU A 137 -13.72 5.06 7.10
CA GLU A 137 -14.29 6.30 7.57
C GLU A 137 -15.81 6.35 7.42
N GLN A 138 -16.34 5.96 6.25
CA GLN A 138 -17.78 5.90 6.02
C GLN A 138 -18.47 4.94 6.99
N TYR A 139 -17.89 3.76 7.21
CA TYR A 139 -18.45 2.78 8.14
C TYR A 139 -18.40 3.29 9.58
N ALA A 140 -17.30 3.93 9.98
CA ALA A 140 -17.15 4.52 11.30
C ALA A 140 -18.23 5.56 11.60
N VAL A 141 -18.46 6.50 10.67
CA VAL A 141 -19.49 7.54 10.79
C VAL A 141 -20.90 6.94 10.86
N GLU A 142 -21.22 6.00 9.96
CA GLU A 142 -22.56 5.40 9.87
C GLU A 142 -22.92 4.54 11.08
N ASN A 143 -21.95 3.93 11.72
CA ASN A 143 -22.16 2.99 12.81
C ASN A 143 -21.72 3.54 14.18
N GLY A 144 -21.20 4.77 14.25
CA GLY A 144 -20.72 5.37 15.51
C GLY A 144 -19.53 4.59 16.11
N VAL A 145 -18.63 4.10 15.25
CA VAL A 145 -17.46 3.30 15.67
C VAL A 145 -16.23 4.17 15.66
N GLU A 146 -15.44 4.09 16.73
CA GLU A 146 -14.10 4.68 16.82
C GLU A 146 -13.04 3.56 16.80
N TYR A 147 -11.98 3.75 16.01
CA TYR A 147 -10.87 2.80 15.92
C TYR A 147 -9.66 3.30 16.71
N ASP A 148 -9.17 2.46 17.64
CA ASP A 148 -7.95 2.74 18.39
C ASP A 148 -6.71 2.71 17.49
N TYR A 149 -6.67 1.77 16.55
CA TYR A 149 -5.61 1.64 15.56
C TYR A 149 -6.18 1.35 14.16
N VAL A 150 -5.49 1.87 13.17
CA VAL A 150 -5.71 1.55 11.77
C VAL A 150 -4.46 0.89 11.22
N VAL A 151 -4.63 -0.27 10.60
CA VAL A 151 -3.58 -1.03 9.93
C VAL A 151 -3.80 -0.96 8.43
N ARG A 152 -2.82 -0.47 7.70
CA ARG A 152 -2.78 -0.59 6.24
C ARG A 152 -1.93 -1.80 5.87
N CYS A 153 -2.45 -2.66 4.99
CA CYS A 153 -1.74 -3.84 4.53
C CYS A 153 -2.01 -4.11 3.04
N ARG A 154 -1.13 -4.88 2.40
CA ARG A 154 -1.35 -5.46 1.06
C ARG A 154 -1.75 -6.92 1.20
N PHE A 155 -2.41 -7.48 0.16
CA PHE A 155 -2.70 -8.93 0.13
C PHE A 155 -1.43 -9.78 0.07
N ASP A 156 -0.39 -9.28 -0.63
CA ASP A 156 0.88 -9.98 -0.85
C ASP A 156 1.98 -9.61 0.15
N PHE A 157 1.59 -9.03 1.28
CA PHE A 157 2.46 -8.74 2.41
C PHE A 157 1.84 -9.30 3.70
N ALA A 158 2.65 -9.94 4.51
CA ALA A 158 2.24 -10.40 5.83
C ALA A 158 3.30 -10.03 6.89
N PRO A 159 2.87 -9.46 8.04
CA PRO A 159 3.80 -9.11 9.12
C PRO A 159 4.37 -10.36 9.79
N HIS A 160 5.62 -10.26 10.26
CA HIS A 160 6.27 -11.32 11.01
C HIS A 160 5.81 -11.31 12.48
N GLY A 161 5.23 -12.42 12.91
CA GLY A 161 4.79 -12.59 14.30
C GLY A 161 3.45 -11.90 14.60
N ILE A 162 3.02 -12.01 15.84
CA ILE A 162 1.77 -11.45 16.35
C ILE A 162 1.98 -9.99 16.69
N ILE A 163 1.10 -9.13 16.22
CA ILE A 163 1.10 -7.71 16.59
C ILE A 163 0.37 -7.57 17.94
N ASN A 164 1.11 -7.18 18.94
CA ASN A 164 0.55 -6.92 20.27
C ASN A 164 0.06 -5.46 20.35
N PHE A 165 -1.16 -5.21 19.86
CA PHE A 165 -1.75 -3.86 19.84
C PHE A 165 -1.81 -3.17 21.19
N PRO A 166 -2.14 -3.84 22.33
CA PRO A 166 -2.09 -3.23 23.65
C PRO A 166 -0.72 -2.64 24.04
N ASN A 167 0.36 -3.20 23.49
CA ASN A 167 1.72 -2.76 23.79
C ASN A 167 2.30 -1.84 22.72
N LEU A 168 1.52 -1.51 21.69
CA LEU A 168 1.93 -0.63 20.59
C LEU A 168 1.94 0.84 21.00
N ASN A 169 2.45 1.34 21.99
CA ASN A 169 2.43 2.70 22.52
C ASN A 169 2.76 3.80 21.48
N LEU A 170 2.04 3.82 20.35
CA LEU A 170 2.17 4.86 19.31
C LEU A 170 1.43 6.12 19.77
N ALA A 171 2.10 7.26 19.64
CA ALA A 171 1.49 8.56 19.85
C ALA A 171 0.45 8.88 18.74
N ASP A 172 -0.42 9.85 18.96
CA ASP A 172 -1.46 10.22 18.00
C ASP A 172 -0.86 10.78 16.69
N ASP A 173 0.32 11.37 16.76
CA ASP A 173 1.11 11.91 15.64
C ASP A 173 2.22 10.96 15.19
N GLU A 174 2.07 9.65 15.41
CA GLU A 174 3.09 8.66 15.05
C GLU A 174 2.49 7.53 14.22
N ILE A 175 3.25 7.08 13.20
CA ILE A 175 2.98 5.85 12.45
C ILE A 175 4.18 4.92 12.52
N LEU A 176 3.91 3.61 12.57
CA LEU A 176 4.89 2.55 12.43
C LEU A 176 4.80 1.97 11.03
N CYS A 177 5.87 2.09 10.25
CA CYS A 177 5.98 1.50 8.92
C CYS A 177 6.95 0.32 8.92
N HIS A 178 6.73 -0.60 7.97
CA HIS A 178 7.75 -1.59 7.67
C HIS A 178 9.01 -0.94 7.09
N SER A 179 10.20 -1.44 7.47
CA SER A 179 11.50 -1.08 6.88
C SER A 179 12.38 -2.31 6.75
N THR A 180 13.14 -2.40 5.68
CA THR A 180 14.08 -3.52 5.45
C THR A 180 15.41 -3.37 6.14
N GLY A 181 15.65 -2.28 6.89
CA GLY A 181 16.93 -2.05 7.60
C GLY A 181 18.13 -1.79 6.67
N LEU A 182 17.88 -1.46 5.40
CA LEU A 182 18.93 -1.01 4.50
C LEU A 182 19.46 0.37 4.91
N PRO A 183 20.68 0.78 4.47
CA PRO A 183 21.36 1.98 4.96
C PRO A 183 20.60 3.30 4.78
N TYR A 184 19.50 3.29 4.06
CA TYR A 184 18.52 4.36 3.99
C TYR A 184 17.22 3.83 4.62
N GLU A 185 17.03 4.04 5.92
CA GLU A 185 15.78 3.72 6.64
C GLU A 185 14.61 4.49 6.03
N MET A 186 14.05 3.94 4.95
CA MET A 186 12.86 4.50 4.33
C MET A 186 11.64 3.64 4.64
N PRO A 187 10.50 4.27 4.95
CA PRO A 187 9.25 3.57 5.22
C PRO A 187 8.75 2.90 3.95
N HIS A 188 8.54 1.59 3.98
CA HIS A 188 7.90 0.91 2.85
C HIS A 188 6.39 1.12 2.83
N ASP A 189 5.85 1.24 1.63
CA ASP A 189 4.42 1.40 1.36
C ASP A 189 3.59 0.11 1.56
N TRP A 190 4.21 -0.97 2.04
CA TRP A 190 3.55 -2.28 2.11
C TRP A 190 2.72 -2.48 3.36
N PHE A 191 3.10 -1.82 4.44
CA PHE A 191 2.48 -1.96 5.74
C PHE A 191 2.70 -0.72 6.61
N ALA A 192 1.63 -0.26 7.25
CA ALA A 192 1.69 0.83 8.22
C ALA A 192 0.64 0.63 9.32
N ILE A 193 0.95 1.08 10.54
CA ILE A 193 0.04 1.13 11.70
C ILE A 193 0.14 2.51 12.32
N GLY A 194 -1.00 3.07 12.74
CA GLY A 194 -1.07 4.31 13.52
C GLY A 194 -2.44 4.51 14.14
N ARG A 195 -2.59 5.61 14.85
CA ARG A 195 -3.89 6.09 15.29
C ARG A 195 -4.71 6.57 14.08
N THR A 196 -6.02 6.70 14.25
CA THR A 196 -6.94 7.03 13.15
C THR A 196 -6.49 8.26 12.37
N GLU A 197 -6.18 9.38 13.03
CA GLU A 197 -5.83 10.63 12.36
C GLU A 197 -4.51 10.54 11.59
N SER A 198 -3.48 9.94 12.18
CA SER A 198 -2.19 9.74 11.51
C SER A 198 -2.32 8.85 10.28
N MET A 199 -3.16 7.80 10.38
CA MET A 199 -3.39 6.89 9.25
C MET A 199 -4.33 7.50 8.20
N ASN A 200 -5.24 8.39 8.57
CA ASN A 200 -6.02 9.18 7.61
C ASN A 200 -5.09 10.09 6.78
N ALA A 201 -4.13 10.74 7.40
CA ALA A 201 -3.11 11.51 6.69
C ALA A 201 -2.28 10.61 5.76
N TYR A 202 -1.79 9.46 6.26
CA TYR A 202 -1.05 8.50 5.46
C TYR A 202 -1.83 8.03 4.22
N CYS A 203 -3.09 7.63 4.42
CA CYS A 203 -3.94 7.17 3.32
C CYS A 203 -4.35 8.31 2.37
N GLY A 204 -4.31 9.55 2.84
CA GLY A 204 -4.60 10.77 2.09
C GLY A 204 -3.51 11.21 1.10
N ILE A 205 -2.37 10.53 1.04
CA ILE A 205 -1.26 10.84 0.09
C ILE A 205 -1.76 10.99 -1.35
N TYR A 206 -2.74 10.19 -1.77
CA TYR A 206 -3.30 10.28 -3.12
C TYR A 206 -3.75 11.69 -3.51
N HIS A 207 -4.37 12.42 -2.60
CA HIS A 207 -4.87 13.78 -2.85
C HIS A 207 -3.74 14.81 -3.07
N HIS A 208 -2.55 14.53 -2.53
CA HIS A 208 -1.37 15.40 -2.56
C HIS A 208 -0.24 14.85 -3.42
N LEU A 209 -0.48 13.75 -4.15
CA LEU A 209 0.57 12.97 -4.81
C LEU A 209 1.44 13.81 -5.74
N ASN A 210 0.83 14.74 -6.49
CA ASN A 210 1.58 15.56 -7.46
C ASN A 210 2.49 16.60 -6.80
N GLU A 211 2.03 17.21 -5.71
CA GLU A 211 2.80 18.16 -4.91
C GLU A 211 3.97 17.43 -4.25
N ILE A 212 3.72 16.23 -3.73
CA ILE A 212 4.74 15.40 -3.07
C ILE A 212 5.78 14.93 -4.07
N ILE A 213 5.39 14.50 -5.27
CA ILE A 213 6.33 14.13 -6.34
C ILE A 213 7.24 15.31 -6.69
N LYS A 214 6.69 16.51 -6.88
CA LYS A 214 7.49 17.71 -7.12
C LYS A 214 8.45 18.01 -5.98
N GLN A 215 7.96 17.89 -4.73
CA GLN A 215 8.78 18.07 -3.54
C GLN A 215 9.93 17.07 -3.49
N SER A 216 9.67 15.80 -3.74
CA SER A 216 10.69 14.75 -3.79
C SER A 216 11.75 15.03 -4.86
N ILE A 217 11.34 15.40 -6.07
CA ILE A 217 12.28 15.76 -7.15
C ILE A 217 13.14 16.97 -6.75
N THR A 218 12.54 17.97 -6.11
CA THR A 218 13.26 19.19 -5.71
C THR A 218 14.26 18.95 -4.59
N MET A 219 13.88 18.14 -3.60
CA MET A 219 14.67 17.93 -2.38
C MET A 219 15.65 16.77 -2.49
N ASP A 220 15.24 15.66 -3.09
CA ASP A 220 16.01 14.42 -3.15
C ASP A 220 16.53 14.14 -4.58
N GLY A 221 16.04 14.85 -5.59
CA GLY A 221 16.44 14.73 -6.99
C GLY A 221 15.74 13.58 -7.75
N TRP A 222 14.91 12.79 -7.07
CA TRP A 222 14.13 11.66 -7.61
C TRP A 222 12.88 11.44 -6.76
N TRP A 223 12.02 10.48 -7.13
CA TRP A 223 10.85 10.13 -6.34
C TRP A 223 10.60 8.63 -6.31
N CYS A 224 10.00 8.17 -5.23
CA CYS A 224 9.51 6.81 -5.02
C CYS A 224 8.41 6.84 -3.94
N ASN A 225 7.74 5.72 -3.74
CA ASN A 225 6.65 5.65 -2.76
C ASN A 225 7.13 5.94 -1.33
N GLU A 226 8.34 5.53 -1.00
CA GLU A 226 8.98 5.74 0.30
C GLU A 226 9.24 7.24 0.56
N LEU A 227 9.68 7.98 -0.46
CA LEU A 227 9.82 9.44 -0.37
C LEU A 227 8.46 10.14 -0.27
N HIS A 228 7.42 9.60 -0.90
CA HIS A 228 6.06 10.14 -0.74
C HIS A 228 5.62 10.07 0.73
N ILE A 229 5.83 8.93 1.39
CA ILE A 229 5.52 8.77 2.81
C ILE A 229 6.35 9.77 3.62
N LYS A 230 7.67 9.79 3.45
CA LYS A 230 8.60 10.66 4.16
C LYS A 230 8.17 12.13 4.09
N HIS A 231 7.94 12.65 2.89
CA HIS A 231 7.59 14.07 2.71
C HIS A 231 6.19 14.39 3.21
N HIS A 232 5.20 13.55 2.89
CA HIS A 232 3.82 13.79 3.30
C HIS A 232 3.65 13.74 4.81
N MET A 233 4.24 12.75 5.48
CA MET A 233 4.19 12.66 6.94
C MET A 233 4.89 13.84 7.59
N ARG A 234 6.05 14.25 7.08
CA ARG A 234 6.74 15.46 7.55
C ARG A 234 5.89 16.72 7.39
N ASN A 235 5.22 16.89 6.25
CA ASN A 235 4.35 18.05 5.99
C ASN A 235 3.13 18.11 6.93
N ASN A 236 2.72 16.96 7.47
CA ASN A 236 1.62 16.83 8.45
C ASN A 236 2.11 16.73 9.90
N ASN A 237 3.41 16.93 10.18
CA ASN A 237 4.03 16.78 11.50
C ASN A 237 3.82 15.39 12.11
N ILE A 238 3.77 14.35 11.30
CA ILE A 238 3.63 12.97 11.74
C ILE A 238 5.00 12.31 11.74
N LYS A 239 5.35 11.73 12.89
CA LYS A 239 6.58 10.97 13.07
C LYS A 239 6.43 9.59 12.42
N VAL A 240 7.44 9.17 11.68
CA VAL A 240 7.52 7.83 11.08
C VAL A 240 8.55 7.01 11.86
N THR A 241 8.07 5.97 12.50
CA THR A 241 8.90 4.96 13.18
C THR A 241 9.01 3.73 12.28
N HIS A 242 10.15 3.07 12.32
CA HIS A 242 10.46 1.93 11.45
C HIS A 242 10.63 0.65 12.27
N ALA A 243 10.04 -0.44 11.76
CA ALA A 243 10.29 -1.77 12.30
C ALA A 243 10.44 -2.79 11.15
N ASN A 244 11.32 -3.75 11.35
CA ASN A 244 11.37 -4.88 10.42
C ASN A 244 10.25 -5.87 10.74
N LEU A 245 9.16 -5.77 9.99
CA LEU A 245 7.93 -6.55 10.19
C LEU A 245 7.78 -7.67 9.14
N MET A 246 8.82 -7.97 8.33
CA MET A 246 8.70 -8.94 7.25
C MET A 246 8.90 -10.38 7.66
N VAL A 247 7.95 -11.23 7.21
CA VAL A 247 8.30 -12.55 6.66
C VAL A 247 8.26 -12.42 5.13
N PHE A 248 9.37 -12.69 4.46
CA PHE A 248 9.32 -12.95 3.03
C PHE A 248 8.59 -14.28 2.79
N GLY A 249 7.31 -14.22 2.50
CA GLY A 249 6.54 -15.34 1.96
C GLY A 249 6.90 -15.66 0.50
N HIS A 250 8.13 -15.38 0.09
CA HIS A 250 8.63 -15.69 -1.24
C HIS A 250 9.98 -16.39 -1.18
N LYS A 251 9.97 -17.67 -0.86
CA LYS A 251 10.84 -18.58 -1.59
C LYS A 251 10.00 -19.13 -2.74
N GLY A 252 10.08 -18.46 -3.89
CA GLY A 252 9.70 -19.08 -5.14
C GLY A 252 10.61 -20.28 -5.36
N THR A 253 10.05 -21.45 -5.31
CA THR A 253 10.54 -22.63 -6.03
C THR A 253 9.96 -22.60 -7.41
#